data_6dcfed1f4fbf6d771d6d12cbfd65b2f1
#
_entry.id   6dcfed1f4fbf6d771d6d12cbfd65b2f1
#
_cell.length_a   1.000
_cell.length_b   1.000
_cell.length_c   1.000
_cell.angle_alpha   90.00
_cell.angle_beta   90.00
_cell.angle_gamma   90.00
#
_symmetry.space_group_name_H-M   'P 1'
#
loop_
_entity.id
_entity.type
_entity.pdbx_description
1 polymer ?
#
loop_
_entity_poly.entity_id
_entity_poly.type
_entity_poly.pdbx_seq_one_letter_code
_entity_poly.pdbx_strand_id
1 'polypeptide(L)'
;VIIQTEVHARAGLLGNPSDMYGGRVIAFLIRNFSAKLRLWESPRLTFHLHPELDRREFDDLDDLVTSVRRHGFYGMHRLLLAACTRFAEYCAERGLPLRAANFTIEYETNIPRQSGLGGSSAMIIAALRALARFHRLPARRLPPAELAALALSVETDALGIAAGLQDRVVQAYGGLTYMDFSGERPRYRRLSSRSLPRFGLAHLGENQLGARESGQVHSQIRYRWEAGDPEVRAAIRGTARCAEAGLAALRRRDLDELGRLMDRNFDLRRRLSGDEALGEHNLALVETARAFGLPAKLPGSGGAALVLLHPPGREKKLAEAYAARGYRWIRVRAT
;
A
#
# COMPACT_ATOMS: atom_id res chain seq x y z
N VAL A 1 -26.43 14.98 -6.62
CA VAL A 1 -26.02 13.55 -6.57
C VAL A 1 -24.73 13.46 -5.78
N ILE A 2 -24.67 12.59 -4.77
CA ILE A 2 -23.45 12.30 -4.01
C ILE A 2 -22.78 11.06 -4.63
N ILE A 3 -21.54 11.22 -5.03
CA ILE A 3 -20.70 10.13 -5.53
C ILE A 3 -19.86 9.60 -4.37
N GLN A 4 -19.97 8.32 -4.10
CA GLN A 4 -19.15 7.66 -3.08
C GLN A 4 -18.19 6.68 -3.76
N THR A 5 -16.95 6.68 -3.28
CA THR A 5 -15.93 5.71 -3.69
C THR A 5 -15.25 5.13 -2.45
N GLU A 6 -14.90 3.86 -2.54
CA GLU A 6 -14.18 3.16 -1.49
C GLU A 6 -13.04 2.35 -2.10
N VAL A 7 -11.87 2.44 -1.49
CA VAL A 7 -10.69 1.66 -1.89
C VAL A 7 -10.10 1.00 -0.66
N HIS A 8 -10.00 -0.31 -0.70
CA HIS A 8 -9.46 -1.10 0.39
C HIS A 8 -7.94 -1.03 0.47
N ALA A 9 -7.43 -1.21 1.68
CA ALA A 9 -6.02 -1.45 1.93
C ALA A 9 -5.52 -2.70 1.19
N ARG A 10 -4.22 -2.80 1.02
CA ARG A 10 -3.60 -3.95 0.35
C ARG A 10 -2.49 -4.56 1.19
N ALA A 11 -2.23 -5.85 0.98
CA ALA A 11 -1.04 -6.52 1.44
C ALA A 11 -0.23 -7.06 0.25
N GLY A 12 1.07 -6.77 0.23
CA GLY A 12 2.02 -7.46 -0.63
C GLY A 12 2.29 -8.86 -0.06
N LEU A 13 1.88 -9.89 -0.79
CA LEU A 13 2.08 -11.27 -0.39
C LEU A 13 3.52 -11.71 -0.65
N LEU A 14 3.98 -11.57 -1.88
CA LEU A 14 5.33 -11.95 -2.31
C LEU A 14 5.87 -10.98 -3.38
N GLY A 15 7.19 -10.88 -3.45
CA GLY A 15 7.90 -10.17 -4.51
C GLY A 15 8.25 -8.71 -4.19
N ASN A 16 7.56 -8.06 -3.24
CA ASN A 16 7.89 -6.68 -2.90
C ASN A 16 9.29 -6.58 -2.22
N PRO A 17 10.10 -5.57 -2.58
CA PRO A 17 9.83 -4.41 -3.42
C PRO A 17 10.29 -4.51 -4.89
N SER A 18 10.27 -5.70 -5.52
CA SER A 18 10.81 -5.87 -6.88
C SER A 18 10.01 -5.19 -8.00
N ASP A 19 8.80 -4.71 -7.73
CA ASP A 19 7.96 -3.96 -8.68
C ASP A 19 8.64 -2.69 -9.22
N MET A 20 9.45 -2.03 -8.42
CA MET A 20 10.21 -0.83 -8.80
C MET A 20 11.44 -1.15 -9.67
N TYR A 21 11.79 -2.43 -9.83
CA TYR A 21 13.03 -2.91 -10.44
C TYR A 21 12.78 -3.98 -11.51
N GLY A 22 11.63 -3.92 -12.17
CA GLY A 22 11.30 -4.87 -13.24
C GLY A 22 11.05 -6.29 -12.76
N GLY A 23 10.68 -6.49 -11.50
CA GLY A 23 10.43 -7.80 -10.92
C GLY A 23 8.98 -8.26 -11.01
N ARG A 24 8.63 -9.20 -10.15
CA ARG A 24 7.28 -9.78 -10.08
C ARG A 24 6.74 -9.70 -8.67
N VAL A 25 5.44 -9.43 -8.53
CA VAL A 25 4.78 -9.25 -7.24
C VAL A 25 3.41 -9.91 -7.22
N ILE A 26 3.05 -10.46 -6.07
CA ILE A 26 1.68 -10.87 -5.74
C ILE A 26 1.20 -10.00 -4.59
N ALA A 27 0.04 -9.37 -4.75
CA ALA A 27 -0.60 -8.59 -3.71
C ALA A 27 -2.12 -8.83 -3.72
N PHE A 28 -2.77 -8.55 -2.59
CA PHE A 28 -4.20 -8.68 -2.44
C PHE A 28 -4.81 -7.58 -1.58
N LEU A 29 -6.12 -7.35 -1.75
CA LEU A 29 -6.84 -6.36 -0.98
C LEU A 29 -7.28 -6.92 0.38
N ILE A 30 -7.24 -6.04 1.38
CA ILE A 30 -7.67 -6.29 2.76
C ILE A 30 -8.91 -5.45 3.04
N ARG A 31 -10.05 -6.09 3.29
CA ARG A 31 -11.33 -5.42 3.57
C ARG A 31 -11.46 -4.82 4.97
N ASN A 32 -10.52 -5.14 5.85
CA ASN A 32 -10.52 -4.61 7.21
C ASN A 32 -10.36 -3.08 7.26
N PHE A 33 -9.70 -2.53 6.26
CA PHE A 33 -9.35 -1.12 6.17
C PHE A 33 -9.69 -0.56 4.80
N SER A 34 -10.16 0.67 4.75
CA SER A 34 -10.45 1.36 3.50
C SER A 34 -10.25 2.86 3.61
N ALA A 35 -10.05 3.49 2.46
CA ALA A 35 -10.21 4.92 2.26
C ALA A 35 -11.55 5.15 1.56
N LYS A 36 -12.36 6.04 2.10
CA LYS A 36 -13.66 6.43 1.54
C LYS A 36 -13.61 7.89 1.15
N LEU A 37 -14.26 8.21 0.05
CA LEU A 37 -14.35 9.56 -0.44
C LEU A 37 -15.77 9.84 -0.88
N ARG A 38 -16.27 11.00 -0.53
CA ARG A 38 -17.52 11.57 -1.00
C ARG A 38 -17.24 12.80 -1.84
N LEU A 39 -17.89 12.92 -2.96
CA LEU A 39 -17.80 14.05 -3.87
C LEU A 39 -19.21 14.44 -4.32
N TRP A 40 -19.53 15.71 -4.23
CA TRP A 40 -20.82 16.24 -4.70
C TRP A 40 -20.63 17.59 -5.36
N GLU A 41 -21.53 17.91 -6.24
CA GLU A 41 -21.57 19.20 -6.92
C GLU A 41 -21.83 20.33 -5.90
N SER A 42 -21.09 21.42 -5.99
CA SER A 42 -21.18 22.59 -5.12
C SER A 42 -20.85 23.87 -5.88
N PRO A 43 -21.27 25.07 -5.40
CA PRO A 43 -21.03 26.34 -6.08
C PRO A 43 -19.54 26.68 -6.25
N ARG A 44 -18.70 26.21 -5.33
CA ARG A 44 -17.24 26.38 -5.35
C ARG A 44 -16.57 25.04 -5.22
N LEU A 45 -15.37 24.88 -5.80
CA LEU A 45 -14.52 23.73 -5.53
C LEU A 45 -14.04 23.80 -4.09
N THR A 46 -14.41 22.80 -3.27
CA THR A 46 -14.13 22.79 -1.83
C THR A 46 -13.59 21.43 -1.39
N PHE A 47 -12.62 21.46 -0.49
CA PHE A 47 -12.11 20.27 0.20
C PHE A 47 -12.51 20.35 1.67
N HIS A 48 -13.27 19.37 2.14
CA HIS A 48 -13.49 19.17 3.55
C HIS A 48 -12.30 18.44 4.15
N LEU A 49 -11.59 19.09 5.03
CA LEU A 49 -10.42 18.54 5.69
C LEU A 49 -10.83 17.52 6.75
N HIS A 50 -10.02 16.49 6.90
CA HIS A 50 -10.23 15.51 7.96
C HIS A 50 -9.77 16.10 9.29
N PRO A 51 -10.61 16.09 10.35
CA PRO A 51 -10.31 16.76 11.62
C PRO A 51 -8.97 16.34 12.24
N GLU A 52 -8.64 15.06 12.17
CA GLU A 52 -7.43 14.51 12.77
C GLU A 52 -6.22 14.50 11.81
N LEU A 53 -6.46 14.31 10.50
CA LEU A 53 -5.38 14.11 9.51
C LEU A 53 -4.91 15.41 8.85
N ASP A 54 -5.80 16.42 8.79
CA ASP A 54 -5.53 17.74 8.19
C ASP A 54 -5.77 18.85 9.23
N ARG A 55 -5.34 18.62 10.44
CA ARG A 55 -5.53 19.52 11.58
C ARG A 55 -4.95 20.91 11.29
N ARG A 56 -5.70 21.97 11.62
CA ARG A 56 -5.30 23.37 11.45
C ARG A 56 -5.06 24.10 12.76
N GLU A 57 -5.59 23.58 13.85
CA GLU A 57 -5.49 24.17 15.19
C GLU A 57 -4.73 23.21 16.10
N PHE A 58 -3.85 23.76 16.90
CA PHE A 58 -3.01 23.04 17.85
C PHE A 58 -3.12 23.70 19.20
N ASP A 59 -3.10 22.92 20.27
CA ASP A 59 -3.25 23.45 21.62
C ASP A 59 -2.04 24.29 22.04
N ASP A 60 -0.83 23.88 21.60
CA ASP A 60 0.43 24.59 21.82
C ASP A 60 1.48 24.17 20.79
N LEU A 61 2.71 24.67 20.95
CA LEU A 61 3.84 24.37 20.08
C LEU A 61 4.28 22.89 20.17
N ASP A 62 4.21 22.29 21.35
CA ASP A 62 4.59 20.89 21.56
C ASP A 62 3.59 19.93 20.88
N ASP A 63 2.30 20.24 20.94
CA ASP A 63 1.23 19.54 20.21
C ASP A 63 1.44 19.67 18.68
N LEU A 64 1.76 20.86 18.18
CA LEU A 64 2.13 21.06 16.78
C LEU A 64 3.34 20.20 16.39
N VAL A 65 4.42 20.23 17.16
CA VAL A 65 5.63 19.45 16.89
C VAL A 65 5.33 17.95 16.90
N THR A 66 4.54 17.48 17.85
CA THR A 66 4.13 16.08 17.96
C THR A 66 3.27 15.67 16.75
N SER A 67 2.33 16.51 16.34
CA SER A 67 1.49 16.29 15.17
C SER A 67 2.32 16.24 13.89
N VAL A 68 3.27 17.17 13.71
CA VAL A 68 4.17 17.19 12.54
C VAL A 68 5.07 15.96 12.50
N ARG A 69 5.59 15.51 13.64
CA ARG A 69 6.38 14.26 13.71
C ARG A 69 5.57 13.02 13.33
N ARG A 70 4.28 12.98 13.71
CA ARG A 70 3.36 11.87 13.38
C ARG A 70 2.88 11.90 11.94
N HIS A 71 2.55 13.07 11.42
CA HIS A 71 1.73 13.22 10.22
C HIS A 71 2.46 13.89 9.05
N GLY A 72 3.66 14.44 9.29
CA GLY A 72 4.37 15.29 8.33
C GLY A 72 3.75 16.68 8.24
N PHE A 73 4.41 17.57 7.47
CA PHE A 73 3.98 18.97 7.31
C PHE A 73 2.70 19.17 6.49
N TYR A 74 2.22 18.11 5.80
CA TYR A 74 1.23 18.27 4.74
C TYR A 74 0.13 17.21 4.81
N GLY A 75 -0.64 17.00 5.69
CA GLY A 75 -1.77 16.06 5.76
C GLY A 75 -2.19 15.30 4.47
N MET A 76 -3.25 14.56 4.50
CA MET A 76 -3.77 13.82 3.34
C MET A 76 -4.36 14.74 2.25
N HIS A 77 -4.69 15.98 2.59
CA HIS A 77 -5.20 17.00 1.66
C HIS A 77 -4.27 17.24 0.46
N ARG A 78 -2.95 17.22 0.67
CA ARG A 78 -1.96 17.31 -0.42
C ARG A 78 -2.15 16.27 -1.51
N LEU A 79 -2.49 15.04 -1.14
CA LEU A 79 -2.74 13.96 -2.09
C LEU A 79 -3.98 14.23 -2.95
N LEU A 80 -5.02 14.83 -2.35
CA LEU A 80 -6.26 15.16 -3.07
C LEU A 80 -6.05 16.31 -4.05
N LEU A 81 -5.31 17.35 -3.67
CA LEU A 81 -4.93 18.43 -4.59
C LEU A 81 -4.17 17.91 -5.80
N ALA A 82 -3.13 17.11 -5.56
CA ALA A 82 -2.33 16.52 -6.61
C ALA A 82 -3.16 15.54 -7.49
N ALA A 83 -4.08 14.77 -6.91
CA ALA A 83 -4.98 13.90 -7.65
C ALA A 83 -5.90 14.68 -8.60
N CYS A 84 -6.48 15.81 -8.13
CA CYS A 84 -7.31 16.68 -8.97
C CYS A 84 -6.50 17.30 -10.11
N THR A 85 -5.30 17.81 -9.83
CA THR A 85 -4.40 18.40 -10.83
C THR A 85 -4.03 17.38 -11.90
N ARG A 86 -3.51 16.20 -11.49
CA ARG A 86 -3.13 15.14 -12.45
C ARG A 86 -4.32 14.60 -13.25
N PHE A 87 -5.51 14.53 -12.65
CA PHE A 87 -6.72 14.13 -13.38
C PHE A 87 -7.10 15.17 -14.46
N ALA A 88 -7.03 16.46 -14.15
CA ALA A 88 -7.31 17.53 -15.10
C ALA A 88 -6.32 17.51 -16.28
N GLU A 89 -5.03 17.38 -16.00
CA GLU A 89 -3.97 17.24 -16.99
C GLU A 89 -4.18 16.00 -17.88
N TYR A 90 -4.47 14.84 -17.28
CA TYR A 90 -4.79 13.59 -17.98
C TYR A 90 -5.94 13.77 -18.98
N CYS A 91 -7.00 14.49 -18.56
CA CYS A 91 -8.15 14.77 -19.43
C CYS A 91 -7.77 15.73 -20.55
N ALA A 92 -7.03 16.79 -20.25
CA ALA A 92 -6.57 17.76 -21.24
C ALA A 92 -5.69 17.12 -22.32
N GLU A 93 -4.68 16.33 -21.91
CA GLU A 93 -3.78 15.61 -22.82
C GLU A 93 -4.51 14.67 -23.81
N ARG A 94 -5.69 14.17 -23.41
CA ARG A 94 -6.50 13.22 -24.21
C ARG A 94 -7.74 13.83 -24.86
N GLY A 95 -7.91 15.14 -24.75
CA GLY A 95 -9.08 15.84 -25.29
C GLY A 95 -10.40 15.36 -24.66
N LEU A 96 -10.37 14.95 -23.39
CA LEU A 96 -11.56 14.48 -22.67
C LEU A 96 -12.27 15.68 -22.02
N PRO A 97 -13.55 15.93 -22.34
CA PRO A 97 -14.25 17.09 -21.81
C PRO A 97 -14.53 16.94 -20.31
N LEU A 98 -14.24 17.98 -19.56
CA LEU A 98 -14.67 18.10 -18.16
C LEU A 98 -15.99 18.86 -18.09
N ARG A 99 -16.88 18.48 -17.16
CA ARG A 99 -18.09 19.23 -16.86
C ARG A 99 -17.70 20.60 -16.28
N ALA A 100 -18.37 21.64 -16.74
CA ALA A 100 -18.26 22.99 -16.16
C ALA A 100 -19.07 23.08 -14.86
N ALA A 101 -18.61 22.36 -13.83
CA ALA A 101 -19.24 22.32 -12.51
C ALA A 101 -18.18 22.12 -11.43
N ASN A 102 -18.38 22.77 -10.28
CA ASN A 102 -17.54 22.61 -9.12
C ASN A 102 -18.05 21.48 -8.22
N PHE A 103 -17.20 21.02 -7.31
CA PHE A 103 -17.50 19.94 -6.39
C PHE A 103 -16.85 20.18 -5.02
N THR A 104 -17.41 19.53 -4.02
CA THR A 104 -16.77 19.36 -2.71
C THR A 104 -16.27 17.93 -2.55
N ILE A 105 -15.06 17.79 -2.03
CA ILE A 105 -14.47 16.49 -1.65
C ILE A 105 -14.37 16.39 -0.14
N GLU A 106 -14.84 15.28 0.39
CA GLU A 106 -14.65 14.86 1.76
C GLU A 106 -14.10 13.42 1.75
N TYR A 107 -13.20 13.09 2.68
CA TYR A 107 -12.62 11.76 2.76
C TYR A 107 -12.56 11.22 4.19
N GLU A 108 -12.54 9.93 4.31
CA GLU A 108 -12.39 9.17 5.55
C GLU A 108 -11.51 7.96 5.29
N THR A 109 -10.65 7.59 6.25
CA THR A 109 -9.85 6.37 6.17
C THR A 109 -9.61 5.79 7.55
N ASN A 110 -9.68 4.47 7.65
CA ASN A 110 -9.25 3.69 8.80
C ASN A 110 -8.00 2.85 8.50
N ILE A 111 -7.33 3.10 7.37
CA ILE A 111 -6.06 2.44 7.06
C ILE A 111 -5.01 3.01 8.01
N PRO A 112 -4.39 2.17 8.87
CA PRO A 112 -3.40 2.66 9.82
C PRO A 112 -2.27 3.39 9.10
N ARG A 113 -1.91 4.57 9.59
CA ARG A 113 -0.84 5.38 8.99
C ARG A 113 0.51 4.67 9.14
N GLN A 114 1.39 4.87 8.16
CA GLN A 114 2.75 4.29 8.16
C GLN A 114 2.80 2.78 8.39
N SER A 115 1.71 2.08 8.10
CA SER A 115 1.61 0.61 8.23
C SER A 115 2.03 -0.14 6.96
N GLY A 116 2.42 0.56 5.91
CA GLY A 116 2.76 -0.08 4.64
C GLY A 116 1.58 -0.82 4.00
N LEU A 117 0.35 -0.38 4.22
CA LEU A 117 -0.89 -1.01 3.70
C LEU A 117 -1.50 -0.25 2.50
N GLY A 118 -0.77 0.69 1.91
CA GLY A 118 -1.20 1.41 0.70
C GLY A 118 -2.29 2.46 0.96
N GLY A 119 -2.19 3.20 2.08
CA GLY A 119 -3.19 4.21 2.44
C GLY A 119 -3.22 5.40 1.46
N SER A 120 -2.06 5.96 1.10
CA SER A 120 -1.97 7.07 0.14
C SER A 120 -2.53 6.69 -1.23
N SER A 121 -2.11 5.56 -1.77
CA SER A 121 -2.62 5.06 -3.06
C SER A 121 -4.11 4.74 -3.03
N ALA A 122 -4.65 4.23 -1.90
CA ALA A 122 -6.09 4.02 -1.74
C ALA A 122 -6.87 5.34 -1.83
N MET A 123 -6.38 6.40 -1.18
CA MET A 123 -6.97 7.72 -1.23
C MET A 123 -6.96 8.30 -2.65
N ILE A 124 -5.80 8.23 -3.32
CA ILE A 124 -5.65 8.72 -4.69
C ILE A 124 -6.58 7.97 -5.65
N ILE A 125 -6.61 6.64 -5.60
CA ILE A 125 -7.49 5.81 -6.45
C ILE A 125 -8.97 6.13 -6.18
N ALA A 126 -9.35 6.36 -4.91
CA ALA A 126 -10.71 6.76 -4.56
C ALA A 126 -11.06 8.11 -5.18
N ALA A 127 -10.17 9.10 -5.09
CA ALA A 127 -10.35 10.43 -5.67
C ALA A 127 -10.47 10.38 -7.20
N LEU A 128 -9.55 9.71 -7.89
CA LEU A 128 -9.57 9.57 -9.36
C LEU A 128 -10.85 8.87 -9.86
N ARG A 129 -11.33 7.85 -9.14
CA ARG A 129 -12.62 7.20 -9.45
C ARG A 129 -13.80 8.13 -9.25
N ALA A 130 -13.80 8.93 -8.19
CA ALA A 130 -14.86 9.90 -7.93
C ALA A 130 -14.88 11.01 -9.00
N LEU A 131 -13.72 11.56 -9.35
CA LEU A 131 -13.58 12.57 -10.41
C LEU A 131 -14.05 12.03 -11.76
N ALA A 132 -13.63 10.82 -12.14
CA ALA A 132 -14.08 10.19 -13.38
C ALA A 132 -15.61 10.03 -13.43
N ARG A 133 -16.24 9.63 -12.33
CA ARG A 133 -17.72 9.54 -12.24
C ARG A 133 -18.39 10.91 -12.28
N PHE A 134 -17.85 11.89 -11.56
CA PHE A 134 -18.38 13.26 -11.52
C PHE A 134 -18.37 13.89 -12.91
N HIS A 135 -17.27 13.79 -13.64
CA HIS A 135 -17.16 14.30 -15.01
C HIS A 135 -17.76 13.37 -16.06
N ARG A 136 -18.43 12.26 -15.65
CA ARG A 136 -19.10 11.28 -16.54
C ARG A 136 -18.14 10.65 -17.54
N LEU A 137 -16.88 10.45 -17.16
CA LEU A 137 -15.89 9.80 -18.00
C LEU A 137 -16.26 8.32 -18.19
N PRO A 138 -16.40 7.83 -19.44
CA PRO A 138 -16.69 6.42 -19.67
C PRO A 138 -15.56 5.52 -19.13
N ALA A 139 -15.89 4.39 -18.49
CA ALA A 139 -14.91 3.49 -17.86
C ALA A 139 -13.79 3.04 -18.82
N ARG A 140 -14.11 2.90 -20.13
CA ARG A 140 -13.10 2.57 -21.16
C ARG A 140 -12.03 3.65 -21.36
N ARG A 141 -12.27 4.88 -20.91
CA ARG A 141 -11.32 6.02 -21.01
C ARG A 141 -10.34 6.09 -19.84
N LEU A 142 -10.62 5.36 -18.77
CA LEU A 142 -9.69 5.22 -17.62
C LEU A 142 -9.71 3.75 -17.15
N PRO A 143 -9.18 2.81 -17.97
CA PRO A 143 -9.12 1.39 -17.58
C PRO A 143 -8.18 1.18 -16.39
N PRO A 144 -8.26 0.03 -15.68
CA PRO A 144 -7.50 -0.20 -14.45
C PRO A 144 -5.98 0.03 -14.57
N ALA A 145 -5.38 -0.31 -15.70
CA ALA A 145 -3.95 -0.09 -15.91
C ALA A 145 -3.61 1.41 -15.99
N GLU A 146 -4.40 2.19 -16.72
CA GLU A 146 -4.21 3.64 -16.81
C GLU A 146 -4.54 4.34 -15.49
N LEU A 147 -5.59 3.89 -14.78
CA LEU A 147 -5.90 4.39 -13.43
C LEU A 147 -4.72 4.16 -12.47
N ALA A 148 -4.08 3.00 -12.52
CA ALA A 148 -2.91 2.71 -11.69
C ALA A 148 -1.71 3.59 -12.07
N ALA A 149 -1.45 3.81 -13.35
CA ALA A 149 -0.38 4.69 -13.84
C ALA A 149 -0.64 6.16 -13.46
N LEU A 150 -1.87 6.64 -13.66
CA LEU A 150 -2.26 7.99 -13.26
C LEU A 150 -2.15 8.17 -11.73
N ALA A 151 -2.55 7.19 -10.94
CA ALA A 151 -2.40 7.23 -9.49
C ALA A 151 -0.93 7.22 -9.04
N LEU A 152 -0.04 6.55 -9.78
CA LEU A 152 1.41 6.63 -9.52
C LEU A 152 1.93 8.04 -9.80
N SER A 153 1.57 8.65 -10.94
CA SER A 153 2.04 9.99 -11.32
C SER A 153 1.63 11.09 -10.33
N VAL A 154 0.56 10.89 -9.56
CA VAL A 154 0.18 11.80 -8.47
C VAL A 154 1.29 11.89 -7.42
N GLU A 155 1.89 10.77 -7.05
CA GLU A 155 2.96 10.76 -6.04
C GLU A 155 4.33 11.05 -6.67
N THR A 156 4.66 10.46 -7.82
CA THR A 156 5.99 10.59 -8.43
C THR A 156 6.19 11.94 -9.11
N ASP A 157 5.24 12.35 -9.97
CA ASP A 157 5.42 13.50 -10.85
C ASP A 157 4.94 14.80 -10.18
N ALA A 158 3.79 14.77 -9.49
CA ALA A 158 3.25 15.96 -8.84
C ALA A 158 3.86 16.22 -7.45
N LEU A 159 4.19 15.17 -6.70
CA LEU A 159 4.65 15.32 -5.30
C LEU A 159 6.12 14.94 -5.09
N GLY A 160 6.81 14.39 -6.09
CA GLY A 160 8.21 13.97 -5.98
C GLY A 160 8.44 12.80 -5.00
N ILE A 161 7.40 12.01 -4.72
CA ILE A 161 7.47 10.89 -3.77
C ILE A 161 7.85 9.61 -4.52
N ALA A 162 8.94 8.96 -4.12
CA ALA A 162 9.32 7.67 -4.69
C ALA A 162 8.31 6.58 -4.34
N ALA A 163 7.68 6.00 -5.34
CA ALA A 163 6.63 5.01 -5.18
C ALA A 163 6.65 3.96 -6.31
N GLY A 164 6.08 2.77 -6.07
CA GLY A 164 5.97 1.70 -7.06
C GLY A 164 4.52 1.45 -7.52
N LEU A 165 4.36 0.64 -8.56
CA LEU A 165 3.05 0.34 -9.16
C LEU A 165 2.24 -0.70 -8.39
N GLN A 166 2.85 -1.54 -7.56
CA GLN A 166 2.19 -2.64 -6.87
C GLN A 166 0.87 -2.25 -6.21
N ASP A 167 0.89 -1.19 -5.41
CA ASP A 167 -0.26 -0.74 -4.62
C ASP A 167 -1.41 -0.30 -5.51
N ARG A 168 -1.07 0.55 -6.49
CA ARG A 168 -2.01 1.15 -7.42
C ARG A 168 -2.66 0.10 -8.32
N VAL A 169 -1.87 -0.85 -8.79
CA VAL A 169 -2.39 -1.94 -9.63
C VAL A 169 -3.37 -2.82 -8.86
N VAL A 170 -3.00 -3.33 -7.68
CA VAL A 170 -3.92 -4.20 -6.94
C VAL A 170 -5.18 -3.45 -6.49
N GLN A 171 -5.10 -2.16 -6.19
CA GLN A 171 -6.26 -1.33 -5.82
C GLN A 171 -7.13 -0.95 -7.03
N ALA A 172 -6.53 -0.80 -8.21
CA ALA A 172 -7.27 -0.55 -9.44
C ALA A 172 -7.95 -1.81 -9.98
N TYR A 173 -7.26 -2.95 -9.97
CA TYR A 173 -7.78 -4.23 -10.48
C TYR A 173 -8.68 -4.96 -9.47
N GLY A 174 -8.39 -4.82 -8.19
CA GLY A 174 -9.11 -5.48 -7.09
C GLY A 174 -8.68 -6.95 -6.87
N GLY A 175 -9.03 -7.49 -5.71
CA GLY A 175 -8.82 -8.89 -5.34
C GLY A 175 -7.37 -9.29 -5.20
N LEU A 176 -7.06 -10.54 -5.55
CA LEU A 176 -5.71 -11.08 -5.62
C LEU A 176 -5.13 -10.84 -7.01
N THR A 177 -4.00 -10.17 -7.10
CA THR A 177 -3.38 -9.78 -8.38
C THR A 177 -1.91 -10.22 -8.44
N TYR A 178 -1.56 -10.92 -9.51
CA TYR A 178 -0.17 -11.16 -9.91
C TYR A 178 0.26 -10.10 -10.92
N MET A 179 1.44 -9.55 -10.72
CA MET A 179 2.01 -8.46 -11.52
C MET A 179 3.40 -8.86 -11.98
N ASP A 180 3.66 -8.68 -13.26
CA ASP A 180 4.94 -8.94 -13.90
C ASP A 180 5.44 -7.66 -14.60
N PHE A 181 6.52 -7.12 -14.08
CA PHE A 181 7.16 -5.88 -14.57
C PHE A 181 8.44 -6.17 -15.37
N SER A 182 8.73 -7.43 -15.70
CA SER A 182 10.00 -7.81 -16.34
C SER A 182 10.07 -7.54 -17.86
N GLY A 183 8.93 -7.28 -18.51
CA GLY A 183 8.86 -6.97 -19.93
C GLY A 183 8.80 -5.47 -20.20
N GLU A 184 8.88 -5.07 -21.49
CA GLU A 184 8.70 -3.68 -21.91
C GLU A 184 7.37 -3.07 -21.46
N ARG A 185 6.33 -3.90 -21.41
CA ARG A 185 5.02 -3.53 -20.87
C ARG A 185 4.67 -4.43 -19.69
N PRO A 186 4.33 -3.85 -18.52
CA PRO A 186 3.87 -4.61 -17.37
C PRO A 186 2.62 -5.45 -17.70
N ARG A 187 2.56 -6.65 -17.14
CA ARG A 187 1.41 -7.57 -17.28
C ARG A 187 0.77 -7.81 -15.92
N TYR A 188 -0.56 -7.62 -15.86
CA TYR A 188 -1.35 -7.77 -14.65
C TYR A 188 -2.38 -8.87 -14.84
N ARG A 189 -2.47 -9.78 -13.87
CA ARG A 189 -3.43 -10.88 -13.90
C ARG A 189 -4.14 -11.01 -12.57
N ARG A 190 -5.46 -10.83 -12.59
CA ARG A 190 -6.31 -11.12 -11.45
C ARG A 190 -6.41 -12.64 -11.24
N LEU A 191 -6.23 -13.06 -10.00
CA LEU A 191 -6.32 -14.46 -9.58
C LEU A 191 -7.56 -14.65 -8.71
N SER A 192 -7.98 -15.91 -8.53
CA SER A 192 -9.07 -16.23 -7.62
C SER A 192 -8.65 -16.05 -6.17
N SER A 193 -9.37 -15.22 -5.41
CA SER A 193 -9.13 -15.04 -3.96
C SER A 193 -9.41 -16.33 -3.16
N ARG A 194 -10.13 -17.30 -3.73
CA ARG A 194 -10.38 -18.62 -3.11
C ARG A 194 -9.10 -19.44 -2.88
N SER A 195 -8.01 -19.09 -3.57
CA SER A 195 -6.69 -19.73 -3.37
C SER A 195 -5.91 -19.12 -2.21
N LEU A 196 -6.37 -18.02 -1.62
CA LEU A 196 -5.70 -17.41 -0.48
C LEU A 196 -5.95 -18.24 0.80
N PRO A 197 -4.89 -18.55 1.56
CA PRO A 197 -5.03 -19.15 2.88
C PRO A 197 -5.48 -18.11 3.91
N ARG A 198 -5.58 -18.54 5.16
CA ARG A 198 -5.86 -17.63 6.29
C ARG A 198 -4.60 -16.83 6.64
N PHE A 199 -4.78 -15.54 6.78
CA PHE A 199 -3.74 -14.63 7.25
C PHE A 199 -4.20 -13.86 8.47
N GLY A 200 -3.23 -13.51 9.33
CA GLY A 200 -3.34 -12.47 10.31
C GLY A 200 -2.47 -11.28 9.93
N LEU A 201 -2.76 -10.14 10.50
CA LEU A 201 -1.99 -8.92 10.36
C LEU A 201 -1.73 -8.34 11.75
N ALA A 202 -0.47 -8.15 12.09
CA ALA A 202 -0.06 -7.34 13.23
C ALA A 202 0.39 -5.97 12.73
N HIS A 203 0.00 -4.90 13.42
CA HIS A 203 0.44 -3.55 13.06
C HIS A 203 0.68 -2.69 14.29
N LEU A 204 1.43 -1.62 14.13
CA LEU A 204 1.68 -0.64 15.16
C LEU A 204 0.36 -0.01 15.63
N GLY A 205 0.23 0.21 16.92
CA GLY A 205 -0.86 1.01 17.49
C GLY A 205 -0.68 2.50 17.18
N GLU A 206 -1.73 3.30 17.40
CA GLU A 206 -1.76 4.73 17.08
C GLU A 206 -0.66 5.55 17.80
N ASN A 207 -0.19 5.06 18.94
CA ASN A 207 0.81 5.75 19.78
C ASN A 207 2.27 5.33 19.48
N GLN A 208 2.50 4.46 18.51
CA GLN A 208 3.85 4.00 18.16
C GLN A 208 4.32 4.67 16.88
N LEU A 209 5.28 5.59 17.00
CA LEU A 209 6.03 6.14 15.87
C LEU A 209 7.02 5.08 15.40
N GLY A 210 6.84 4.52 14.22
CA GLY A 210 7.68 3.37 13.93
C GLY A 210 8.11 3.07 12.51
N ALA A 211 7.61 3.70 11.50
CA ALA A 211 8.14 3.48 10.16
C ALA A 211 8.81 4.77 9.66
N ARG A 212 10.08 4.67 9.26
CA ARG A 212 10.68 5.70 8.39
C ARG A 212 9.77 5.86 7.17
N GLU A 213 9.63 7.08 6.66
CA GLU A 213 8.86 7.31 5.44
C GLU A 213 9.30 6.35 4.35
N SER A 214 8.35 5.69 3.71
CA SER A 214 8.63 4.67 2.67
C SER A 214 9.53 5.22 1.56
N GLY A 215 9.42 6.50 1.24
CA GLY A 215 10.28 7.18 0.27
C GLY A 215 11.78 7.16 0.62
N GLN A 216 12.15 7.31 1.90
CA GLN A 216 13.57 7.31 2.31
C GLN A 216 14.22 5.93 2.16
N VAL A 217 13.49 4.86 2.56
CA VAL A 217 13.99 3.47 2.43
C VAL A 217 14.15 3.10 0.95
N HIS A 218 13.21 3.51 0.10
CA HIS A 218 13.26 3.24 -1.33
C HIS A 218 14.38 4.01 -2.04
N SER A 219 14.70 5.22 -1.63
CA SER A 219 15.75 6.04 -2.24
C SER A 219 17.14 5.42 -2.12
N GLN A 220 17.50 4.87 -0.94
CA GLN A 220 18.81 4.21 -0.74
C GLN A 220 18.96 2.95 -1.57
N ILE A 221 17.93 2.11 -1.61
CA ILE A 221 17.93 0.88 -2.42
C ILE A 221 18.04 1.23 -3.91
N ARG A 222 17.33 2.27 -4.35
CA ARG A 222 17.36 2.74 -5.74
C ARG A 222 18.76 3.21 -6.15
N TYR A 223 19.40 4.03 -5.34
CA TYR A 223 20.77 4.48 -5.60
C TYR A 223 21.73 3.29 -5.77
N ARG A 224 21.72 2.31 -4.86
CA ARG A 224 22.56 1.11 -4.96
C ARG A 224 22.24 0.25 -6.18
N TRP A 225 20.96 0.15 -6.53
CA TRP A 225 20.51 -0.56 -7.74
C TRP A 225 21.06 0.10 -9.02
N GLU A 226 20.95 1.41 -9.13
CA GLU A 226 21.43 2.20 -10.27
C GLU A 226 22.97 2.16 -10.36
N ALA A 227 23.64 2.14 -9.22
CA ALA A 227 25.10 1.93 -9.14
C ALA A 227 25.56 0.51 -9.52
N GLY A 228 24.62 -0.41 -9.76
CA GLY A 228 24.95 -1.77 -10.20
C GLY A 228 25.30 -2.74 -9.08
N ASP A 229 25.05 -2.41 -7.82
CA ASP A 229 25.39 -3.25 -6.65
C ASP A 229 24.91 -4.70 -6.83
N PRO A 230 25.82 -5.67 -6.86
CA PRO A 230 25.48 -7.07 -7.17
C PRO A 230 24.60 -7.72 -6.08
N GLU A 231 24.76 -7.33 -4.82
CA GLU A 231 23.99 -7.85 -3.70
C GLU A 231 22.54 -7.35 -3.77
N VAL A 232 22.35 -6.03 -4.05
CA VAL A 232 21.03 -5.46 -4.26
C VAL A 232 20.32 -6.10 -5.43
N ARG A 233 21.02 -6.26 -6.57
CA ARG A 233 20.47 -6.92 -7.76
C ARG A 233 20.12 -8.39 -7.50
N ALA A 234 20.93 -9.11 -6.74
CA ALA A 234 20.66 -10.51 -6.38
C ALA A 234 19.45 -10.63 -5.43
N ALA A 235 19.35 -9.76 -4.43
CA ALA A 235 18.23 -9.73 -3.49
C ALA A 235 16.91 -9.40 -4.21
N ILE A 236 16.88 -8.37 -5.05
CA ILE A 236 15.70 -7.99 -5.85
C ILE A 236 15.27 -9.13 -6.78
N ARG A 237 16.21 -9.75 -7.51
CA ARG A 237 15.89 -10.96 -8.31
C ARG A 237 15.38 -12.12 -7.46
N GLY A 238 15.91 -12.26 -6.26
CA GLY A 238 15.46 -13.27 -5.29
C GLY A 238 14.01 -13.05 -4.87
N THR A 239 13.62 -11.80 -4.56
CA THR A 239 12.23 -11.48 -4.19
C THR A 239 11.27 -11.69 -5.37
N ALA A 240 11.67 -11.34 -6.60
CA ALA A 240 10.87 -11.61 -7.79
C ALA A 240 10.62 -13.11 -8.01
N ARG A 241 11.66 -13.96 -7.80
CA ARG A 241 11.51 -15.42 -7.85
C ARG A 241 10.57 -15.97 -6.77
N CYS A 242 10.53 -15.36 -5.58
CA CYS A 242 9.54 -15.72 -4.56
C CYS A 242 8.11 -15.53 -5.08
N ALA A 243 7.83 -14.48 -5.85
CA ALA A 243 6.50 -14.27 -6.42
C ALA A 243 6.17 -15.31 -7.51
N GLU A 244 7.11 -15.68 -8.36
CA GLU A 244 6.92 -16.75 -9.36
C GLU A 244 6.61 -18.10 -8.72
N ALA A 245 7.44 -18.53 -7.77
CA ALA A 245 7.25 -19.79 -7.04
C ALA A 245 5.95 -19.74 -6.21
N GLY A 246 5.63 -18.59 -5.60
CA GLY A 246 4.41 -18.38 -4.84
C GLY A 246 3.15 -18.50 -5.67
N LEU A 247 3.17 -18.08 -6.94
CA LEU A 247 2.06 -18.31 -7.85
C LEU A 247 1.79 -19.82 -8.06
N ALA A 248 2.82 -20.62 -8.17
CA ALA A 248 2.70 -22.07 -8.28
C ALA A 248 2.23 -22.70 -6.96
N ALA A 249 2.78 -22.26 -5.81
CA ALA A 249 2.36 -22.71 -4.49
C ALA A 249 0.87 -22.43 -4.22
N LEU A 250 0.39 -21.21 -4.53
CA LEU A 250 -1.03 -20.85 -4.41
C LEU A 250 -1.94 -21.73 -5.27
N ARG A 251 -1.53 -22.07 -6.50
CA ARG A 251 -2.31 -22.94 -7.40
C ARG A 251 -2.39 -24.37 -6.87
N ARG A 252 -1.32 -24.89 -6.29
CA ARG A 252 -1.26 -26.22 -5.69
C ARG A 252 -1.80 -26.28 -4.26
N ARG A 253 -2.10 -25.12 -3.66
CA ARG A 253 -2.46 -24.96 -2.23
C ARG A 253 -1.37 -25.49 -1.30
N ASP A 254 -0.11 -25.37 -1.71
CA ASP A 254 1.05 -25.74 -0.94
C ASP A 254 1.39 -24.63 0.05
N LEU A 255 0.84 -24.75 1.27
CA LEU A 255 0.97 -23.72 2.30
C LEU A 255 2.35 -23.74 2.96
N ASP A 256 3.02 -24.87 3.00
CA ASP A 256 4.37 -24.98 3.54
C ASP A 256 5.36 -24.27 2.63
N GLU A 257 5.25 -24.47 1.32
CA GLU A 257 6.08 -23.75 0.36
C GLU A 257 5.78 -22.24 0.36
N LEU A 258 4.49 -21.87 0.42
CA LEU A 258 4.10 -20.46 0.54
C LEU A 258 4.71 -19.81 1.78
N GLY A 259 4.70 -20.50 2.91
CA GLY A 259 5.31 -20.04 4.15
C GLY A 259 6.81 -19.84 4.02
N ARG A 260 7.53 -20.83 3.48
CA ARG A 260 8.98 -20.73 3.21
C ARG A 260 9.32 -19.54 2.30
N LEU A 261 8.49 -19.31 1.28
CA LEU A 261 8.67 -18.17 0.37
C LEU A 261 8.40 -16.82 1.04
N MET A 262 7.44 -16.74 1.96
CA MET A 262 7.20 -15.52 2.75
C MET A 262 8.39 -15.19 3.64
N ASP A 263 8.93 -16.18 4.35
CA ASP A 263 10.09 -15.99 5.21
C ASP A 263 11.33 -15.62 4.38
N ARG A 264 11.57 -16.30 3.27
CA ARG A 264 12.66 -15.97 2.35
C ARG A 264 12.54 -14.56 1.78
N ASN A 265 11.33 -14.11 1.42
CA ASN A 265 11.12 -12.75 0.93
C ASN A 265 11.49 -11.70 2.00
N PHE A 266 11.16 -11.96 3.26
CA PHE A 266 11.57 -11.07 4.36
C PHE A 266 13.09 -11.10 4.58
N ASP A 267 13.72 -12.26 4.57
CA ASP A 267 15.17 -12.38 4.79
C ASP A 267 15.97 -11.69 3.67
N LEU A 268 15.51 -11.80 2.42
CA LEU A 268 16.08 -11.04 1.30
C LEU A 268 15.92 -9.52 1.51
N ARG A 269 14.77 -9.07 2.00
CA ARG A 269 14.54 -7.67 2.33
C ARG A 269 15.41 -7.19 3.48
N ARG A 270 15.57 -8.02 4.52
CA ARG A 270 16.45 -7.73 5.66
C ARG A 270 17.90 -7.53 5.21
N ARG A 271 18.40 -8.41 4.32
CA ARG A 271 19.74 -8.25 3.70
C ARG A 271 19.84 -6.99 2.85
N LEU A 272 18.78 -6.64 2.13
CA LEU A 272 18.73 -5.47 1.25
C LEU A 272 18.79 -4.14 2.03
N SER A 273 18.06 -4.06 3.12
CA SER A 273 17.89 -2.82 3.91
C SER A 273 18.83 -2.73 5.11
N GLY A 274 19.22 -3.88 5.70
CA GLY A 274 19.87 -3.95 7.00
C GLY A 274 18.88 -3.76 8.17
N ASP A 275 19.27 -4.21 9.35
CA ASP A 275 18.43 -4.17 10.55
C ASP A 275 18.16 -2.74 11.01
N GLU A 276 19.17 -1.87 10.92
CA GLU A 276 19.04 -0.45 11.30
C GLU A 276 17.97 0.28 10.45
N ALA A 277 17.98 0.07 9.13
CA ALA A 277 17.01 0.71 8.25
C ALA A 277 15.61 0.09 8.34
N LEU A 278 15.51 -1.20 8.66
CA LEU A 278 14.23 -1.84 8.97
C LEU A 278 13.65 -1.33 10.27
N GLY A 279 14.49 -1.11 11.27
CA GLY A 279 14.10 -0.68 12.59
C GLY A 279 13.53 -1.79 13.49
N GLU A 280 13.65 -1.58 14.78
CA GLU A 280 13.32 -2.57 15.82
C GLU A 280 11.86 -3.07 15.72
N HIS A 281 10.90 -2.18 15.52
CA HIS A 281 9.48 -2.56 15.43
C HIS A 281 9.18 -3.50 14.27
N ASN A 282 9.77 -3.26 13.09
CA ASN A 282 9.56 -4.13 11.94
C ASN A 282 10.17 -5.52 12.12
N LEU A 283 11.33 -5.58 12.75
CA LEU A 283 11.96 -6.84 13.14
C LEU A 283 11.11 -7.57 14.18
N ALA A 284 10.71 -6.89 15.26
CA ALA A 284 9.90 -7.46 16.32
C ALA A 284 8.53 -7.98 15.81
N LEU A 285 7.88 -7.26 14.89
CA LEU A 285 6.63 -7.71 14.26
C LEU A 285 6.80 -9.06 13.54
N VAL A 286 7.87 -9.26 12.80
CA VAL A 286 8.10 -10.51 12.07
C VAL A 286 8.64 -11.61 12.99
N GLU A 287 9.62 -11.31 13.83
CA GLU A 287 10.26 -12.27 14.72
C GLU A 287 9.29 -12.83 15.76
N THR A 288 8.34 -12.02 16.25
CA THR A 288 7.29 -12.50 17.14
C THR A 288 6.48 -13.63 16.48
N ALA A 289 6.04 -13.51 15.24
CA ALA A 289 5.31 -14.58 14.56
C ALA A 289 6.19 -15.82 14.33
N ARG A 290 7.45 -15.61 13.92
CA ARG A 290 8.41 -16.69 13.67
C ARG A 290 8.73 -17.50 14.95
N ALA A 291 8.79 -16.84 16.12
CA ALA A 291 8.95 -17.52 17.41
C ALA A 291 7.81 -18.49 17.71
N PHE A 292 6.62 -18.26 17.15
CA PHE A 292 5.49 -19.21 17.20
C PHE A 292 5.49 -20.21 16.04
N GLY A 293 6.56 -20.24 15.20
CA GLY A 293 6.65 -21.11 14.02
C GLY A 293 5.61 -20.76 12.94
N LEU A 294 5.23 -19.49 12.85
CA LEU A 294 4.31 -18.97 11.83
C LEU A 294 5.07 -18.08 10.85
N PRO A 295 5.03 -18.39 9.54
CA PRO A 295 5.71 -17.57 8.53
C PRO A 295 5.18 -16.15 8.49
N ALA A 296 6.10 -15.17 8.42
CA ALA A 296 5.73 -13.75 8.46
C ALA A 296 6.66 -12.87 7.64
N LYS A 297 6.11 -11.79 7.09
CA LYS A 297 6.83 -10.75 6.34
C LYS A 297 6.13 -9.40 6.41
N LEU A 298 6.85 -8.33 6.06
CA LEU A 298 6.24 -7.01 5.90
C LEU A 298 5.42 -6.95 4.60
N PRO A 299 4.12 -6.54 4.65
CA PRO A 299 3.25 -6.46 3.48
C PRO A 299 3.54 -5.26 2.57
N GLY A 300 4.24 -4.26 3.08
CA GLY A 300 4.61 -3.04 2.38
C GLY A 300 5.91 -2.46 2.89
N SER A 301 6.00 -1.13 3.04
CA SER A 301 7.22 -0.43 3.49
C SER A 301 7.63 -0.75 4.93
N GLY A 302 6.69 -1.11 5.80
CA GLY A 302 6.89 -1.42 7.22
C GLY A 302 5.67 -1.00 8.03
N GLY A 303 5.76 -1.12 9.37
CA GLY A 303 4.69 -0.80 10.31
C GLY A 303 3.61 -1.87 10.45
N ALA A 304 3.68 -2.95 9.68
CA ALA A 304 2.84 -4.14 9.85
C ALA A 304 3.58 -5.42 9.43
N ALA A 305 3.12 -6.57 9.95
CA ALA A 305 3.52 -7.90 9.51
C ALA A 305 2.29 -8.70 9.05
N LEU A 306 2.39 -9.29 7.86
CA LEU A 306 1.46 -10.29 7.36
C LEU A 306 1.93 -11.67 7.81
N VAL A 307 1.07 -12.40 8.50
CA VAL A 307 1.39 -13.71 9.09
C VAL A 307 0.52 -14.79 8.44
N LEU A 308 1.12 -15.83 7.93
CA LEU A 308 0.40 -17.02 7.44
C LEU A 308 -0.04 -17.87 8.65
N LEU A 309 -1.34 -18.11 8.79
CA LEU A 309 -1.91 -18.90 9.88
C LEU A 309 -1.85 -20.41 9.58
N HIS A 310 -0.64 -20.88 9.29
CA HIS A 310 -0.34 -22.29 9.01
C HIS A 310 1.01 -22.67 9.68
N PRO A 311 1.08 -23.72 10.51
CA PRO A 311 -0.01 -24.61 10.93
C PRO A 311 -1.04 -23.91 11.84
N PRO A 312 -2.29 -24.43 11.91
CA PRO A 312 -3.36 -23.84 12.73
C PRO A 312 -3.11 -24.00 14.23
N GLY A 313 -3.94 -23.33 15.05
CA GLY A 313 -3.96 -23.51 16.50
C GLY A 313 -3.09 -22.54 17.30
N ARG A 314 -2.23 -21.75 16.67
CA ARG A 314 -1.28 -20.85 17.35
C ARG A 314 -1.74 -19.39 17.47
N GLU A 315 -2.85 -19.04 16.79
CA GLU A 315 -3.29 -17.66 16.62
C GLU A 315 -3.58 -16.93 17.92
N LYS A 316 -4.27 -17.59 18.89
CA LYS A 316 -4.64 -16.95 20.17
C LYS A 316 -3.40 -16.50 20.96
N LYS A 317 -2.45 -17.40 21.15
CA LYS A 317 -1.19 -17.10 21.85
C LYS A 317 -0.36 -16.05 21.12
N LEU A 318 -0.35 -16.09 19.78
CA LEU A 318 0.32 -15.07 18.98
C LEU A 318 -0.32 -13.69 19.15
N ALA A 319 -1.65 -13.60 19.15
CA ALA A 319 -2.37 -12.35 19.38
C ALA A 319 -2.06 -11.75 20.75
N GLU A 320 -2.01 -12.59 21.79
CA GLU A 320 -1.61 -12.20 23.14
C GLU A 320 -0.16 -11.69 23.19
N ALA A 321 0.77 -12.36 22.49
CA ALA A 321 2.17 -11.94 22.41
C ALA A 321 2.34 -10.59 21.69
N TYR A 322 1.56 -10.33 20.64
CA TYR A 322 1.54 -9.02 19.99
C TYR A 322 0.94 -7.94 20.89
N ALA A 323 -0.17 -8.23 21.57
CA ALA A 323 -0.81 -7.30 22.50
C ALA A 323 0.13 -6.90 23.65
N ALA A 324 0.88 -7.88 24.22
CA ALA A 324 1.87 -7.62 25.27
C ALA A 324 3.00 -6.67 24.84
N ARG A 325 3.25 -6.54 23.52
CA ARG A 325 4.22 -5.61 22.92
C ARG A 325 3.57 -4.30 22.42
N GLY A 326 2.27 -4.10 22.66
CA GLY A 326 1.54 -2.92 22.23
C GLY A 326 1.13 -2.93 20.74
N TYR A 327 1.27 -4.07 20.06
CA TYR A 327 0.83 -4.20 18.67
C TYR A 327 -0.63 -4.62 18.59
N ARG A 328 -1.34 -4.16 17.56
CA ARG A 328 -2.72 -4.59 17.27
C ARG A 328 -2.71 -5.81 16.36
N TRP A 329 -3.55 -6.78 16.66
CA TRP A 329 -3.73 -7.99 15.86
C TRP A 329 -5.12 -8.07 15.27
N ILE A 330 -5.20 -8.42 13.99
CA ILE A 330 -6.46 -8.68 13.30
C ILE A 330 -6.37 -9.91 12.39
N ARG A 331 -7.50 -10.60 12.21
CA ARG A 331 -7.66 -11.55 11.10
C ARG A 331 -7.88 -10.81 9.80
N VAL A 332 -7.13 -11.17 8.77
CA VAL A 332 -7.26 -10.58 7.44
C VAL A 332 -8.53 -11.11 6.77
N ARG A 333 -9.32 -10.19 6.25
CA ARG A 333 -10.47 -10.46 5.38
C ARG A 333 -10.06 -10.10 3.95
N ALA A 334 -9.61 -11.09 3.17
CA ALA A 334 -9.26 -10.88 1.76
C ALA A 334 -10.52 -10.73 0.89
N THR A 335 -10.39 -10.02 -0.26
CA THR A 335 -11.46 -9.86 -1.27
C THR A 335 -11.24 -10.80 -2.44
#